data_918d217c93418d97433f505401c376ee
#
_entry.id   918d217c93418d97433f505401c376ee
#
_cell.length_a   1.000
_cell.length_b   1.000
_cell.length_c   1.000
_cell.angle_alpha   90.00
_cell.angle_beta   90.00
_cell.angle_gamma   90.00
#
_symmetry.space_group_name_H-M   'P 1'
#
loop_
_entity.id
_entity.type
_entity.pdbx_description
1 polymer ?
#
loop_
_entity_poly.entity_id
_entity_poly.type
_entity_poly.pdbx_seq_one_letter_code
_entity_poly.pdbx_strand_id
1 'polypeptide(L)'
;MFAAYYTKNVSENAFIVYNRLRDYGKIIDMTINELNTRYGAPGRIVFRQGHCGYSEVVLANKFGTAEVALLGANVLSYKPTGHAPVIFRPAKRDYNRGESFHGGIPVCWPQFGRLAIPGMSPHGFAKIMPFTVRATQYSEDMTEITLALKSSEETKSLWPYDFDLEVKISVSMKLNLKLTTKNTGETPFEFTAGFHPYFLVRERDNVSVRGLDGCKYIFAVDMSEHVQEGDLKMNTDADHVYTLKEELKHEFAILDPGLKRALAMVSTGNECAVVWNPGPETKLADLEDGDWRKFICVEPVTIWPKALETIKPGEKHELVVAIQSSSEEAELG
;
A
#
# COMPACT_ATOMS: atom_id res chain seq x y z
N MET A 1 -8.30 -22.75 8.50
CA MET A 1 -6.92 -23.09 8.94
C MET A 1 -5.97 -21.91 8.83
N PHE A 2 -6.19 -20.91 7.96
CA PHE A 2 -5.36 -19.71 7.84
C PHE A 2 -5.56 -18.70 8.98
N ALA A 3 -6.77 -18.48 9.48
CA ALA A 3 -7.04 -17.59 10.63
C ALA A 3 -6.40 -18.05 11.95
N ALA A 4 -6.18 -19.34 12.14
CA ALA A 4 -5.57 -19.90 13.36
C ALA A 4 -4.04 -19.78 13.43
N TYR A 5 -3.36 -19.41 12.33
CA TYR A 5 -1.90 -19.22 12.29
C TYR A 5 -1.46 -17.83 12.72
N TYR A 6 -2.39 -16.89 12.90
CA TYR A 6 -2.07 -15.50 13.23
C TYR A 6 -1.50 -15.29 14.64
N THR A 7 -1.62 -16.25 15.55
CA THR A 7 -1.34 -16.02 16.98
C THR A 7 -0.13 -16.76 17.56
N LYS A 8 0.59 -17.60 16.82
CA LYS A 8 1.77 -18.31 17.36
C LYS A 8 2.89 -18.39 16.33
N ASN A 9 3.96 -17.70 16.58
CA ASN A 9 5.32 -17.74 16.07
C ASN A 9 5.82 -16.43 15.47
N VAL A 10 5.82 -15.36 16.28
CA VAL A 10 6.80 -14.30 16.11
C VAL A 10 8.11 -14.87 16.65
N SER A 11 9.11 -15.14 15.83
CA SER A 11 10.40 -15.64 16.31
C SER A 11 11.05 -14.61 17.24
N GLU A 12 11.83 -15.07 18.23
CA GLU A 12 12.60 -14.18 19.14
C GLU A 12 13.43 -13.16 18.34
N ASN A 13 13.92 -13.52 17.16
CA ASN A 13 14.64 -12.60 16.27
C ASN A 13 13.77 -11.46 15.73
N ALA A 14 12.52 -11.70 15.37
CA ALA A 14 11.60 -10.65 14.96
C ALA A 14 11.29 -9.70 16.12
N PHE A 15 11.25 -10.21 17.36
CA PHE A 15 11.03 -9.40 18.56
C PHE A 15 12.26 -8.57 18.93
N ILE A 16 13.48 -9.07 18.70
CA ILE A 16 14.74 -8.34 18.92
C ILE A 16 14.90 -7.23 17.88
N VAL A 17 14.61 -7.51 16.62
CA VAL A 17 14.59 -6.51 15.54
C VAL A 17 13.54 -5.44 15.85
N TYR A 18 12.35 -5.83 16.29
CA TYR A 18 11.29 -4.93 16.73
C TYR A 18 11.69 -3.98 17.86
N ASN A 19 12.33 -4.47 18.92
CA ASN A 19 12.78 -3.62 20.02
C ASN A 19 13.89 -2.65 19.58
N ARG A 20 14.72 -3.03 18.62
CA ARG A 20 15.67 -2.11 17.96
C ARG A 20 14.94 -1.07 17.09
N LEU A 21 13.92 -1.47 16.33
CA LEU A 21 13.09 -0.56 15.52
C LEU A 21 12.35 0.49 16.37
N ARG A 22 12.02 0.19 17.62
CA ARG A 22 11.43 1.15 18.57
C ARG A 22 12.35 2.33 18.90
N ASP A 23 13.67 2.10 18.89
CA ASP A 23 14.66 3.18 19.04
C ASP A 23 14.92 3.90 17.69
N TYR A 24 14.65 3.28 16.55
CA TYR A 24 14.81 3.83 15.21
C TYR A 24 13.73 4.86 14.81
N GLY A 25 12.56 4.87 15.44
CA GLY A 25 11.57 5.94 15.27
C GLY A 25 12.10 7.34 15.61
N LYS A 26 13.33 7.41 16.15
CA LYS A 26 14.10 8.64 16.38
C LYS A 26 15.14 8.92 15.29
N ILE A 27 15.34 8.04 14.31
CA ILE A 27 16.39 8.14 13.29
C ILE A 27 15.79 8.47 11.92
N ILE A 28 15.02 9.53 11.83
CA ILE A 28 15.13 10.43 10.70
C ILE A 28 16.21 11.41 11.14
N ASP A 29 17.37 11.40 10.48
CA ASP A 29 18.52 12.27 10.79
C ASP A 29 18.18 13.77 10.71
N MET A 30 16.94 14.13 10.41
CA MET A 30 16.46 15.48 10.21
C MET A 30 15.23 15.77 11.08
N THR A 31 15.27 16.90 11.76
CA THR A 31 14.12 17.46 12.47
C THR A 31 13.03 17.93 11.47
N ILE A 32 11.81 18.13 11.95
CA ILE A 32 10.72 18.70 11.14
C ILE A 32 11.10 20.05 10.53
N ASN A 33 11.84 20.88 11.26
CA ASN A 33 12.30 22.18 10.76
C ASN A 33 13.31 22.01 9.61
N GLU A 34 14.26 21.09 9.74
CA GLU A 34 15.23 20.79 8.68
C GLU A 34 14.55 20.19 7.44
N LEU A 35 13.57 19.27 7.63
CA LEU A 35 12.77 18.72 6.54
C LEU A 35 12.02 19.82 5.79
N ASN A 36 11.35 20.73 6.50
CA ASN A 36 10.64 21.84 5.89
C ASN A 36 11.59 22.84 5.20
N THR A 37 12.76 23.11 5.80
CA THR A 37 13.75 24.00 5.20
C THR A 37 14.30 23.45 3.90
N ARG A 38 14.58 22.13 3.85
CA ARG A 38 15.24 21.50 2.72
C ARG A 38 14.29 21.03 1.62
N TYR A 39 13.12 20.53 2.00
CA TYR A 39 12.19 19.84 1.11
C TYR A 39 10.78 20.44 1.11
N GLY A 40 10.49 21.36 2.03
CA GLY A 40 9.17 21.97 2.16
C GLY A 40 8.88 23.01 1.09
N ALA A 41 7.60 23.25 0.84
CA ALA A 41 7.07 24.33 0.03
C ALA A 41 5.76 24.82 0.68
N PRO A 42 5.72 26.05 1.20
CA PRO A 42 4.56 26.56 1.94
C PRO A 42 3.24 26.37 1.18
N GLY A 43 2.23 25.77 1.84
CA GLY A 43 0.94 25.48 1.25
C GLY A 43 0.90 24.34 0.22
N ARG A 44 2.04 23.72 -0.07
CA ARG A 44 2.18 22.63 -1.04
C ARG A 44 2.75 21.36 -0.41
N ILE A 45 3.90 21.48 0.27
CA ILE A 45 4.62 20.38 0.89
C ILE A 45 4.98 20.80 2.29
N VAL A 46 4.34 20.20 3.29
CA VAL A 46 4.53 20.57 4.69
C VAL A 46 4.81 19.34 5.53
N PHE A 47 6.00 19.28 6.11
CA PHE A 47 6.37 18.25 7.07
C PHE A 47 5.89 18.64 8.46
N ARG A 48 5.35 17.67 9.19
CA ARG A 48 4.83 17.85 10.55
C ARG A 48 5.08 16.62 11.40
N GLN A 49 4.97 16.79 12.72
CA GLN A 49 4.87 15.68 13.64
C GLN A 49 3.54 14.97 13.42
N GLY A 50 3.58 13.70 13.09
CA GLY A 50 2.43 12.87 12.90
C GLY A 50 1.99 12.15 14.17
N HIS A 51 1.05 11.23 14.01
CA HIS A 51 0.57 10.38 15.09
C HIS A 51 1.70 9.45 15.57
N CYS A 52 1.76 9.15 16.86
CA CYS A 52 2.80 8.31 17.48
C CYS A 52 4.25 8.82 17.34
N GLY A 53 4.44 10.09 17.01
CA GLY A 53 5.77 10.70 16.98
C GLY A 53 6.55 10.54 15.68
N TYR A 54 6.00 9.88 14.67
CA TYR A 54 6.64 9.78 13.36
C TYR A 54 6.41 11.01 12.50
N SER A 55 7.36 11.30 11.60
CA SER A 55 7.22 12.40 10.67
C SER A 55 6.22 12.07 9.57
N GLU A 56 5.35 13.03 9.28
CA GLU A 56 4.39 12.99 8.18
C GLU A 56 4.64 14.17 7.24
N VAL A 57 4.29 14.03 5.98
CA VAL A 57 4.24 15.11 5.01
C VAL A 57 2.83 15.25 4.45
N VAL A 58 2.38 16.49 4.31
CA VAL A 58 1.15 16.85 3.60
C VAL A 58 1.54 17.35 2.22
N LEU A 59 0.99 16.70 1.20
CA LEU A 59 1.07 17.13 -0.19
C LEU A 59 -0.26 17.75 -0.57
N ALA A 60 -0.26 19.01 -1.03
CA ALA A 60 -1.47 19.74 -1.35
C ALA A 60 -1.35 20.53 -2.65
N ASN A 61 -2.43 20.57 -3.42
CA ASN A 61 -2.61 21.47 -4.55
C ASN A 61 -4.10 21.74 -4.81
N LYS A 62 -4.43 22.38 -5.92
CA LYS A 62 -5.82 22.69 -6.28
C LYS A 62 -6.71 21.46 -6.49
N PHE A 63 -6.12 20.30 -6.77
CA PHE A 63 -6.87 19.05 -7.05
C PHE A 63 -7.11 18.18 -5.82
N GLY A 64 -6.37 18.39 -4.73
CA GLY A 64 -6.54 17.59 -3.54
C GLY A 64 -5.37 17.65 -2.57
N THR A 65 -5.51 16.82 -1.53
CA THR A 65 -4.51 16.66 -0.46
C THR A 65 -4.22 15.20 -0.21
N ALA A 66 -2.96 14.85 0.06
CA ALA A 66 -2.55 13.56 0.59
C ALA A 66 -1.67 13.75 1.83
N GLU A 67 -1.83 12.87 2.81
CA GLU A 67 -0.98 12.78 3.98
C GLU A 67 -0.15 11.50 3.86
N VAL A 68 1.14 11.59 4.05
CA VAL A 68 2.07 10.46 3.88
C VAL A 68 2.95 10.35 5.12
N ALA A 69 2.98 9.17 5.74
CA ALA A 69 3.95 8.88 6.79
C ALA A 69 5.32 8.56 6.17
N LEU A 70 6.39 9.09 6.75
CA LEU A 70 7.74 8.69 6.35
C LEU A 70 8.06 7.26 6.83
N LEU A 71 7.38 6.78 7.86
CA LEU A 71 7.39 5.38 8.24
C LEU A 71 6.61 4.55 7.23
N GLY A 72 7.26 3.62 6.57
CA GLY A 72 6.67 2.74 5.56
C GLY A 72 6.28 3.43 4.26
N ALA A 73 6.60 4.71 4.08
CA ALA A 73 6.12 5.53 2.95
C ALA A 73 4.60 5.39 2.72
N ASN A 74 3.84 5.22 3.81
CA ASN A 74 2.42 4.90 3.76
C ASN A 74 1.58 6.15 3.48
N VAL A 75 0.78 6.14 2.43
CA VAL A 75 -0.24 7.17 2.18
C VAL A 75 -1.38 6.98 3.16
N LEU A 76 -1.45 7.83 4.17
CA LEU A 76 -2.43 7.74 5.27
C LEU A 76 -3.81 8.23 4.88
N SER A 77 -3.88 9.20 3.98
CA SER A 77 -5.12 9.76 3.48
C SER A 77 -4.94 10.36 2.09
N TYR A 78 -5.99 10.34 1.31
CA TYR A 78 -6.11 11.10 0.06
C TYR A 78 -7.53 11.64 -0.06
N LYS A 79 -7.64 12.94 -0.28
CA LYS A 79 -8.91 13.64 -0.46
C LYS A 79 -8.84 14.54 -1.69
N PRO A 80 -9.46 14.15 -2.81
CA PRO A 80 -9.63 15.03 -3.96
C PRO A 80 -10.52 16.23 -3.61
N THR A 81 -10.25 17.38 -4.20
CA THR A 81 -11.07 18.58 -4.02
C THR A 81 -12.50 18.34 -4.49
N GLY A 82 -13.48 18.67 -3.65
CA GLY A 82 -14.90 18.45 -3.95
C GLY A 82 -15.42 17.02 -3.75
N HIS A 83 -14.55 16.05 -3.41
CA HIS A 83 -14.93 14.65 -3.21
C HIS A 83 -14.78 14.20 -1.74
N ALA A 84 -15.45 13.11 -1.39
CA ALA A 84 -15.21 12.41 -0.13
C ALA A 84 -13.78 11.82 -0.08
N PRO A 85 -13.21 11.58 1.11
CA PRO A 85 -11.92 10.88 1.23
C PRO A 85 -11.94 9.55 0.49
N VAL A 86 -10.80 9.18 -0.11
CA VAL A 86 -10.65 7.95 -0.91
C VAL A 86 -10.08 6.82 -0.07
N ILE A 87 -9.21 7.13 0.89
CA ILE A 87 -8.48 6.13 1.66
C ILE A 87 -9.06 6.03 3.07
N PHE A 88 -9.32 4.80 3.50
CA PHE A 88 -9.75 4.48 4.84
C PHE A 88 -8.59 4.63 5.82
N ARG A 89 -8.88 5.23 6.98
CA ARG A 89 -7.95 5.44 8.07
C ARG A 89 -8.64 5.05 9.38
N PRO A 90 -8.16 4.01 10.08
CA PRO A 90 -8.76 3.61 11.35
C PRO A 90 -8.57 4.69 12.43
N ALA A 91 -9.48 4.71 13.41
CA ALA A 91 -9.36 5.61 14.55
C ALA A 91 -8.18 5.23 15.44
N LYS A 92 -7.98 3.92 15.65
CA LYS A 92 -6.84 3.36 16.38
C LYS A 92 -5.67 3.18 15.44
N ARG A 93 -4.63 3.99 15.58
CA ARG A 93 -3.41 3.97 14.76
C ARG A 93 -2.23 3.86 15.67
N ASP A 94 -1.87 2.65 16.03
CA ASP A 94 -0.75 2.41 16.92
C ASP A 94 0.42 1.76 16.16
N TYR A 95 1.43 2.58 15.82
CA TYR A 95 2.69 2.12 15.26
C TYR A 95 3.65 1.55 16.31
N ASN A 96 3.26 1.53 17.59
CA ASN A 96 4.16 1.22 18.70
C ASN A 96 4.54 -0.26 18.78
N ARG A 97 3.96 -1.13 17.95
CA ARG A 97 4.17 -2.57 18.01
C ARG A 97 4.99 -3.15 16.86
N GLY A 98 5.60 -2.31 16.00
CA GLY A 98 6.32 -2.78 14.80
C GLY A 98 5.42 -3.41 13.74
N GLU A 99 4.13 -3.16 13.85
CA GLU A 99 3.13 -3.58 12.88
C GLU A 99 2.56 -2.33 12.20
N SER A 100 2.32 -2.41 10.90
CA SER A 100 1.54 -1.39 10.22
C SER A 100 0.07 -1.58 10.62
N PHE A 101 -0.69 -0.49 10.73
CA PHE A 101 -2.13 -0.57 10.94
C PHE A 101 -2.86 -0.96 9.65
N HIS A 102 -4.09 -1.48 9.78
CA HIS A 102 -4.98 -1.81 8.66
C HIS A 102 -5.66 -0.53 8.16
N GLY A 103 -5.03 0.15 7.22
CA GLY A 103 -5.48 1.42 6.64
C GLY A 103 -4.39 2.11 5.85
N GLY A 104 -4.74 3.16 5.14
CA GLY A 104 -3.79 3.83 4.25
C GLY A 104 -3.53 3.05 2.96
N ILE A 105 -2.32 3.21 2.43
CA ILE A 105 -1.77 2.45 1.30
C ILE A 105 -0.40 1.92 1.71
N PRO A 106 -0.32 0.84 2.50
CA PRO A 106 0.94 0.21 2.87
C PRO A 106 1.74 -0.26 1.66
N VAL A 107 3.07 -0.12 1.75
CA VAL A 107 4.02 -0.67 0.79
C VAL A 107 4.44 -2.06 1.26
N CYS A 108 4.01 -3.09 0.53
CA CYS A 108 4.36 -4.48 0.82
C CYS A 108 5.59 -4.86 0.01
N TRP A 109 6.74 -5.08 0.69
CA TRP A 109 8.02 -5.39 0.08
C TRP A 109 9.03 -5.87 1.14
N PRO A 110 9.99 -6.78 0.84
CA PRO A 110 10.21 -7.52 -0.39
C PRO A 110 9.34 -8.77 -0.51
N GLN A 111 8.32 -8.88 0.31
CA GLN A 111 7.34 -9.95 0.33
C GLN A 111 5.94 -9.37 0.41
N PHE A 112 5.02 -9.89 -0.45
CA PHE A 112 3.60 -9.68 -0.31
C PHE A 112 2.94 -10.94 0.28
N GLY A 113 1.98 -10.79 1.16
CA GLY A 113 1.35 -11.93 1.83
C GLY A 113 2.34 -12.66 2.75
N ARG A 114 2.21 -13.99 2.81
CA ARG A 114 3.03 -14.88 3.65
C ARG A 114 3.87 -15.82 2.78
N LEU A 115 4.63 -15.28 1.86
CA LEU A 115 5.48 -16.12 1.04
C LEU A 115 6.85 -16.36 1.70
N ALA A 116 7.34 -17.46 1.45
CA ALA A 116 8.65 -18.09 1.30
C ALA A 116 9.90 -17.49 1.96
N ILE A 117 9.94 -16.29 2.55
CA ILE A 117 11.13 -15.81 3.25
C ILE A 117 11.01 -16.16 4.74
N PRO A 118 11.76 -17.17 5.21
CA PRO A 118 11.66 -17.63 6.58
C PRO A 118 11.92 -16.51 7.60
N GLY A 119 11.05 -16.37 8.60
CA GLY A 119 11.21 -15.37 9.67
C GLY A 119 10.79 -13.95 9.31
N MET A 120 10.40 -13.68 8.07
CA MET A 120 9.87 -12.38 7.68
C MET A 120 8.39 -12.25 8.04
N SER A 121 8.00 -11.07 8.52
CA SER A 121 6.59 -10.79 8.81
C SER A 121 5.75 -10.75 7.52
N PRO A 122 4.45 -11.05 7.57
CA PRO A 122 3.56 -10.88 6.43
C PRO A 122 3.70 -9.50 5.80
N HIS A 123 3.67 -9.43 4.48
CA HIS A 123 3.83 -8.19 3.68
C HIS A 123 5.21 -7.52 3.80
N GLY A 124 6.23 -8.24 4.27
CA GLY A 124 7.61 -7.74 4.32
C GLY A 124 7.87 -6.68 5.39
N PHE A 125 9.03 -6.06 5.30
CA PHE A 125 9.48 -5.08 6.30
C PHE A 125 9.34 -3.62 5.85
N ALA A 126 9.21 -3.31 4.56
CA ALA A 126 9.20 -1.93 4.07
C ALA A 126 8.14 -1.07 4.77
N LYS A 127 6.95 -1.63 5.03
CA LYS A 127 5.81 -0.95 5.69
C LYS A 127 6.08 -0.47 7.12
N ILE A 128 7.14 -0.96 7.77
CA ILE A 128 7.53 -0.61 9.15
C ILE A 128 8.90 0.03 9.24
N MET A 129 9.58 0.27 8.11
CA MET A 129 10.89 0.91 8.08
C MET A 129 10.76 2.42 7.83
N PRO A 130 11.62 3.26 8.43
CA PRO A 130 11.67 4.68 8.12
C PRO A 130 12.27 4.92 6.74
N PHE A 131 11.56 5.67 5.91
CA PHE A 131 12.06 6.15 4.62
C PHE A 131 12.66 7.53 4.75
N THR A 132 13.72 7.80 4.01
CA THR A 132 14.33 9.13 3.90
C THR A 132 13.74 9.90 2.72
N VAL A 133 13.66 11.22 2.85
CA VAL A 133 13.23 12.08 1.74
C VAL A 133 14.37 12.21 0.75
N ARG A 134 14.17 11.77 -0.50
CA ARG A 134 15.13 11.92 -1.60
C ARG A 134 14.94 13.22 -2.35
N ALA A 135 13.70 13.56 -2.67
CA ALA A 135 13.36 14.77 -3.41
C ALA A 135 11.90 15.16 -3.18
N THR A 136 11.61 16.42 -3.43
CA THR A 136 10.26 16.97 -3.57
C THR A 136 10.18 17.84 -4.83
N GLN A 137 9.02 17.84 -5.47
CA GLN A 137 8.74 18.67 -6.64
C GLN A 137 7.32 19.22 -6.56
N TYR A 138 7.11 20.39 -7.12
CA TYR A 138 5.76 20.94 -7.27
C TYR A 138 5.67 21.86 -8.50
N SER A 139 4.48 21.90 -9.05
CA SER A 139 4.05 22.81 -10.09
C SER A 139 2.65 23.33 -9.77
N GLU A 140 2.05 24.08 -10.66
CA GLU A 140 0.63 24.46 -10.49
C GLU A 140 -0.29 23.23 -10.36
N ASP A 141 -0.03 22.20 -11.13
CA ASP A 141 -0.90 21.03 -11.30
C ASP A 141 -0.42 19.75 -10.58
N MET A 142 0.73 19.79 -9.94
CA MET A 142 1.31 18.59 -9.31
C MET A 142 2.10 18.94 -8.06
N THR A 143 2.00 18.09 -7.05
CA THR A 143 2.83 18.12 -5.85
C THR A 143 3.32 16.69 -5.59
N GLU A 144 4.63 16.51 -5.45
CA GLU A 144 5.27 15.20 -5.45
C GLU A 144 6.33 15.10 -4.35
N ILE A 145 6.45 13.91 -3.76
CA ILE A 145 7.57 13.50 -2.91
C ILE A 145 8.14 12.17 -3.39
N THR A 146 9.45 12.04 -3.31
CA THR A 146 10.19 10.80 -3.52
C THR A 146 10.82 10.39 -2.20
N LEU A 147 10.43 9.22 -1.70
CA LEU A 147 10.93 8.58 -0.49
C LEU A 147 11.80 7.39 -0.86
N ALA A 148 12.82 7.11 -0.06
CA ALA A 148 13.75 6.00 -0.33
C ALA A 148 14.10 5.21 0.93
N LEU A 149 14.21 3.89 0.74
CA LEU A 149 14.77 2.94 1.70
C LEU A 149 15.91 2.19 1.01
N LYS A 150 17.11 2.23 1.59
CA LYS A 150 18.27 1.50 1.09
C LYS A 150 18.59 0.33 2.00
N SER A 151 19.29 -0.66 1.44
CA SER A 151 19.85 -1.74 2.24
C SER A 151 20.78 -1.19 3.32
N SER A 152 20.70 -1.80 4.49
CA SER A 152 21.51 -1.54 5.68
C SER A 152 21.86 -2.87 6.34
N GLU A 153 22.75 -2.88 7.32
CA GLU A 153 23.06 -4.08 8.10
C GLU A 153 21.80 -4.69 8.71
N GLU A 154 20.86 -3.85 9.13
CA GLU A 154 19.59 -4.30 9.69
C GLU A 154 18.72 -5.00 8.64
N THR A 155 18.46 -4.36 7.49
CA THR A 155 17.67 -4.99 6.42
C THR A 155 18.34 -6.24 5.88
N LYS A 156 19.68 -6.28 5.82
CA LYS A 156 20.45 -7.46 5.41
C LYS A 156 20.33 -8.62 6.38
N SER A 157 20.12 -8.34 7.68
CA SER A 157 19.86 -9.41 8.67
C SER A 157 18.52 -10.10 8.46
N LEU A 158 17.55 -9.44 7.80
CA LEU A 158 16.24 -9.97 7.46
C LEU A 158 16.22 -10.56 6.05
N TRP A 159 16.92 -9.91 5.11
CA TRP A 159 16.93 -10.23 3.71
C TRP A 159 18.28 -9.81 3.10
N PRO A 160 19.20 -10.76 2.81
CA PRO A 160 20.64 -10.50 2.64
C PRO A 160 21.02 -9.97 1.25
N TYR A 161 20.30 -8.96 0.75
CA TYR A 161 20.55 -8.36 -0.56
C TYR A 161 20.74 -6.85 -0.45
N ASP A 162 21.50 -6.29 -1.38
CA ASP A 162 21.63 -4.85 -1.57
C ASP A 162 20.57 -4.32 -2.53
N PHE A 163 19.85 -3.32 -2.07
CA PHE A 163 18.76 -2.73 -2.83
C PHE A 163 18.66 -1.22 -2.63
N ASP A 164 17.99 -0.56 -3.56
CA ASP A 164 17.46 0.80 -3.43
C ASP A 164 15.97 0.75 -3.77
N LEU A 165 15.14 0.93 -2.75
CA LEU A 165 13.69 0.97 -2.87
C LEU A 165 13.24 2.43 -2.87
N GLU A 166 12.51 2.84 -3.91
CA GLU A 166 11.99 4.19 -4.04
C GLU A 166 10.47 4.17 -4.12
N VAL A 167 9.82 5.03 -3.34
CA VAL A 167 8.38 5.29 -3.42
C VAL A 167 8.18 6.74 -3.82
N LYS A 168 7.63 6.95 -5.01
CA LYS A 168 7.24 8.25 -5.52
C LYS A 168 5.74 8.42 -5.38
N ILE A 169 5.30 9.51 -4.75
CA ILE A 169 3.90 9.81 -4.47
C ILE A 169 3.61 11.22 -4.98
N SER A 170 2.63 11.35 -5.86
CA SER A 170 2.21 12.66 -6.34
C SER A 170 0.70 12.85 -6.33
N VAL A 171 0.29 14.05 -5.98
CA VAL A 171 -1.09 14.53 -6.09
C VAL A 171 -1.17 15.43 -7.32
N SER A 172 -2.11 15.10 -8.22
CA SER A 172 -2.49 15.89 -9.38
C SER A 172 -4.01 15.76 -9.52
N MET A 173 -4.58 15.71 -10.73
CA MET A 173 -5.95 15.24 -10.93
C MET A 173 -6.18 13.81 -10.40
N LYS A 174 -5.09 13.09 -10.16
CA LYS A 174 -5.05 11.74 -9.60
C LYS A 174 -4.04 11.67 -8.46
N LEU A 175 -4.19 10.69 -7.58
CA LEU A 175 -3.10 10.23 -6.74
C LEU A 175 -2.28 9.22 -7.55
N ASN A 176 -0.99 9.49 -7.73
CA ASN A 176 -0.10 8.57 -8.43
C ASN A 176 0.94 8.03 -7.44
N LEU A 177 1.18 6.74 -7.53
CA LEU A 177 2.14 6.00 -6.73
C LEU A 177 3.06 5.24 -7.68
N LYS A 178 4.36 5.27 -7.42
CA LYS A 178 5.33 4.41 -8.11
C LYS A 178 6.29 3.81 -7.10
N LEU A 179 6.36 2.48 -7.08
CA LEU A 179 7.34 1.71 -6.34
C LEU A 179 8.41 1.25 -7.32
N THR A 180 9.65 1.64 -7.08
CA THR A 180 10.81 1.19 -7.86
C THR A 180 11.70 0.34 -6.98
N THR A 181 11.84 -0.93 -7.32
CA THR A 181 12.81 -1.85 -6.71
C THR A 181 14.03 -1.92 -7.61
N LYS A 182 15.21 -1.54 -7.11
CA LYS A 182 16.47 -1.64 -7.83
C LYS A 182 17.42 -2.59 -7.11
N ASN A 183 18.00 -3.53 -7.83
CA ASN A 183 19.10 -4.36 -7.34
C ASN A 183 20.41 -3.56 -7.43
N THR A 184 21.01 -3.25 -6.27
CA THR A 184 22.29 -2.54 -6.19
C THR A 184 23.44 -3.45 -5.77
N GLY A 185 23.15 -4.74 -5.58
CA GLY A 185 24.14 -5.77 -5.22
C GLY A 185 24.78 -6.43 -6.42
N GLU A 186 25.51 -7.51 -6.13
CA GLU A 186 26.26 -8.28 -7.13
C GLU A 186 25.54 -9.59 -7.53
N THR A 187 24.49 -9.97 -6.82
CA THR A 187 23.73 -11.20 -7.07
C THR A 187 22.28 -10.88 -7.44
N PRO A 188 21.64 -11.64 -8.33
CA PRO A 188 20.22 -11.50 -8.58
C PRO A 188 19.42 -11.87 -7.32
N PHE A 189 18.24 -11.25 -7.16
CA PHE A 189 17.30 -11.64 -6.11
C PHE A 189 15.88 -11.72 -6.65
N GLU A 190 15.07 -12.49 -5.96
CA GLU A 190 13.64 -12.61 -6.19
C GLU A 190 12.88 -11.90 -5.08
N PHE A 191 11.75 -11.26 -5.44
CA PHE A 191 10.89 -10.58 -4.51
C PHE A 191 9.44 -10.61 -4.97
N THR A 192 8.53 -10.28 -4.07
CA THR A 192 7.15 -9.94 -4.39
C THR A 192 6.83 -8.58 -3.81
N ALA A 193 5.95 -7.84 -4.47
CA ALA A 193 5.64 -6.47 -4.07
C ALA A 193 4.18 -6.13 -4.33
N GLY A 194 3.69 -5.11 -3.64
CA GLY A 194 2.38 -4.53 -3.90
C GLY A 194 2.12 -3.26 -3.13
N PHE A 195 1.17 -2.50 -3.62
CA PHE A 195 0.46 -1.53 -2.81
C PHE A 195 -0.81 -2.15 -2.26
N HIS A 196 -1.09 -1.90 -0.99
CA HIS A 196 -2.26 -2.45 -0.29
C HIS A 196 -3.26 -1.34 0.09
N PRO A 197 -3.94 -0.71 -0.89
CA PRO A 197 -4.83 0.41 -0.62
C PRO A 197 -6.11 -0.05 0.06
N TYR A 198 -6.41 0.59 1.18
CA TYR A 198 -7.69 0.47 1.88
C TYR A 198 -8.62 1.57 1.36
N PHE A 199 -9.46 1.24 0.39
CA PHE A 199 -10.41 2.20 -0.16
C PHE A 199 -11.59 2.42 0.79
N LEU A 200 -11.79 3.67 1.22
CA LEU A 200 -12.96 4.04 2.01
C LEU A 200 -14.22 3.89 1.17
N VAL A 201 -15.22 3.19 1.70
CA VAL A 201 -16.54 3.03 1.10
C VAL A 201 -17.63 3.33 2.12
N ARG A 202 -18.86 3.60 1.65
CA ARG A 202 -19.99 3.87 2.54
C ARG A 202 -20.45 2.61 3.26
N GLU A 203 -20.64 1.53 2.52
CA GLU A 203 -21.08 0.24 3.03
C GLU A 203 -20.55 -0.85 2.08
N ARG A 204 -19.64 -1.67 2.56
CA ARG A 204 -18.93 -2.70 1.79
C ARG A 204 -19.87 -3.61 0.99
N ASP A 205 -20.98 -4.05 1.59
CA ASP A 205 -21.92 -5.00 0.97
C ASP A 205 -22.64 -4.41 -0.26
N ASN A 206 -22.65 -3.09 -0.43
CA ASN A 206 -23.24 -2.42 -1.57
C ASN A 206 -22.25 -2.09 -2.69
N VAL A 207 -20.97 -2.41 -2.49
CA VAL A 207 -19.90 -2.09 -3.43
C VAL A 207 -19.70 -3.20 -4.44
N SER A 208 -19.29 -2.83 -5.65
CA SER A 208 -18.78 -3.79 -6.63
C SER A 208 -17.45 -3.34 -7.21
N VAL A 209 -16.65 -4.32 -7.63
CA VAL A 209 -15.36 -4.11 -8.30
C VAL A 209 -15.46 -4.59 -9.73
N ARG A 210 -15.21 -3.68 -10.68
CA ARG A 210 -15.15 -3.92 -12.12
C ARG A 210 -13.71 -4.10 -12.58
N GLY A 211 -13.50 -4.77 -13.71
CA GLY A 211 -12.18 -4.98 -14.31
C GLY A 211 -11.59 -6.36 -14.08
N LEU A 212 -12.34 -7.25 -13.43
CA LEU A 212 -11.91 -8.62 -13.09
C LEU A 212 -12.62 -9.71 -13.88
N ASP A 213 -13.60 -9.35 -14.73
CA ASP A 213 -14.39 -10.31 -15.51
C ASP A 213 -13.51 -11.22 -16.38
N GLY A 214 -13.76 -12.53 -16.30
CA GLY A 214 -12.99 -13.57 -16.99
C GLY A 214 -11.60 -13.83 -16.41
N CYS A 215 -11.17 -13.14 -15.35
CA CYS A 215 -9.93 -13.44 -14.67
C CYS A 215 -10.07 -14.70 -13.80
N LYS A 216 -9.03 -15.55 -13.80
CA LYS A 216 -8.93 -16.66 -12.84
C LYS A 216 -8.53 -16.11 -11.48
N TYR A 217 -9.07 -16.67 -10.42
CA TYR A 217 -8.62 -16.34 -9.07
C TYR A 217 -8.56 -17.57 -8.17
N ILE A 218 -7.75 -17.45 -7.13
CA ILE A 218 -7.65 -18.38 -6.04
C ILE A 218 -8.34 -17.73 -4.84
N PHE A 219 -9.29 -18.44 -4.23
CA PHE A 219 -9.85 -18.02 -2.95
C PHE A 219 -8.90 -18.46 -1.84
N ALA A 220 -8.21 -17.49 -1.23
CA ALA A 220 -7.08 -17.78 -0.33
C ALA A 220 -7.50 -18.49 0.98
N VAL A 221 -8.80 -18.52 1.30
CA VAL A 221 -9.32 -19.19 2.50
C VAL A 221 -9.21 -20.72 2.41
N ASP A 222 -9.53 -21.29 1.25
CA ASP A 222 -9.56 -22.74 1.04
C ASP A 222 -8.70 -23.20 -0.15
N MET A 223 -8.03 -22.26 -0.84
CA MET A 223 -7.18 -22.48 -2.01
C MET A 223 -7.94 -23.01 -3.23
N SER A 224 -9.25 -22.82 -3.31
CA SER A 224 -10.04 -23.19 -4.47
C SER A 224 -9.82 -22.24 -5.63
N GLU A 225 -9.86 -22.77 -6.86
CA GLU A 225 -9.68 -22.01 -8.10
C GLU A 225 -11.05 -21.70 -8.74
N HIS A 226 -11.20 -20.48 -9.19
CA HIS A 226 -12.43 -19.97 -9.78
C HIS A 226 -12.14 -19.08 -10.99
N VAL A 227 -13.20 -18.73 -11.72
CA VAL A 227 -13.19 -17.68 -12.74
C VAL A 227 -14.21 -16.63 -12.36
N GLN A 228 -13.84 -15.37 -12.39
CA GLN A 228 -14.76 -14.27 -12.11
C GLN A 228 -15.73 -14.10 -13.26
N GLU A 229 -17.02 -14.05 -12.96
CA GLU A 229 -18.08 -13.72 -13.92
C GLU A 229 -18.67 -12.36 -13.58
N GLY A 230 -18.56 -11.41 -14.50
CA GLY A 230 -19.03 -10.04 -14.32
C GLY A 230 -18.31 -9.27 -13.21
N ASP A 231 -18.95 -8.22 -12.69
CA ASP A 231 -18.43 -7.40 -11.60
C ASP A 231 -18.43 -8.19 -10.27
N LEU A 232 -17.31 -8.16 -9.54
CA LEU A 232 -17.25 -8.75 -8.20
C LEU A 232 -18.13 -7.96 -7.24
N LYS A 233 -19.08 -8.62 -6.59
CA LYS A 233 -19.92 -8.05 -5.53
C LYS A 233 -19.28 -8.29 -4.17
N MET A 234 -19.16 -7.22 -3.37
CA MET A 234 -18.48 -7.27 -2.08
C MET A 234 -19.37 -7.74 -0.91
N ASN A 235 -20.56 -8.26 -1.20
CA ASN A 235 -21.48 -8.82 -0.19
C ASN A 235 -21.16 -10.27 0.23
N THR A 236 -20.06 -10.82 -0.24
CA THR A 236 -19.53 -12.13 0.13
C THR A 236 -18.12 -11.99 0.70
N ASP A 237 -17.57 -13.05 1.27
CA ASP A 237 -16.17 -13.06 1.71
C ASP A 237 -15.24 -12.79 0.54
N ALA A 238 -14.24 -11.96 0.77
CA ALA A 238 -13.26 -11.59 -0.24
C ALA A 238 -11.84 -11.75 0.33
N ASP A 239 -11.16 -12.74 -0.20
CA ASP A 239 -9.71 -12.95 -0.08
C ASP A 239 -9.27 -13.65 -1.38
N HIS A 240 -9.40 -12.89 -2.47
CA HIS A 240 -9.26 -13.40 -3.83
C HIS A 240 -7.95 -12.92 -4.44
N VAL A 241 -7.13 -13.86 -4.88
CA VAL A 241 -5.89 -13.59 -5.62
C VAL A 241 -6.15 -13.81 -7.12
N TYR A 242 -6.32 -12.73 -7.85
CA TYR A 242 -6.58 -12.75 -9.29
C TYR A 242 -5.29 -12.83 -10.09
N THR A 243 -5.26 -13.71 -11.08
CA THR A 243 -4.29 -13.66 -12.19
C THR A 243 -4.88 -12.77 -13.27
N LEU A 244 -4.23 -11.66 -13.56
CA LEU A 244 -4.72 -10.70 -14.53
C LEU A 244 -4.43 -11.16 -15.96
N LYS A 245 -5.18 -10.62 -16.92
CA LYS A 245 -4.93 -10.84 -18.35
C LYS A 245 -3.58 -10.25 -18.73
N GLU A 246 -2.93 -10.80 -19.74
CA GLU A 246 -1.64 -10.29 -20.23
C GLU A 246 -1.85 -8.96 -20.97
N GLU A 247 -1.84 -7.88 -20.22
CA GLU A 247 -1.98 -6.51 -20.70
C GLU A 247 -0.89 -5.65 -20.06
N LEU A 248 -0.46 -4.61 -20.77
CA LEU A 248 0.53 -3.66 -20.24
C LEU A 248 -0.02 -2.80 -19.11
N LYS A 249 -1.34 -2.70 -19.01
CA LYS A 249 -2.06 -1.83 -18.09
C LYS A 249 -3.34 -2.50 -17.65
N HIS A 250 -3.61 -2.48 -16.34
CA HIS A 250 -4.82 -3.01 -15.75
C HIS A 250 -5.69 -1.87 -15.20
N GLU A 251 -6.99 -1.96 -15.44
CA GLU A 251 -7.96 -0.96 -15.04
C GLU A 251 -9.03 -1.59 -14.13
N PHE A 252 -9.27 -0.96 -12.99
CA PHE A 252 -10.27 -1.37 -12.02
C PHE A 252 -11.17 -0.18 -11.70
N ALA A 253 -12.45 -0.45 -11.46
CA ALA A 253 -13.37 0.55 -10.93
C ALA A 253 -14.09 0.00 -9.70
N ILE A 254 -14.04 0.76 -8.60
CA ILE A 254 -14.78 0.48 -7.37
C ILE A 254 -16.02 1.35 -7.41
N LEU A 255 -17.19 0.73 -7.57
CA LEU A 255 -18.48 1.40 -7.62
C LEU A 255 -19.07 1.46 -6.21
N ASP A 256 -19.19 2.67 -5.67
CA ASP A 256 -19.72 2.96 -4.34
C ASP A 256 -20.99 3.82 -4.42
N PRO A 257 -22.15 3.21 -4.61
CA PRO A 257 -23.41 3.94 -4.73
C PRO A 257 -23.78 4.72 -3.45
N GLY A 258 -23.28 4.25 -2.29
CA GLY A 258 -23.51 4.93 -1.02
C GLY A 258 -22.84 6.28 -0.90
N LEU A 259 -21.70 6.49 -1.55
CA LEU A 259 -21.02 7.78 -1.70
C LEU A 259 -21.24 8.41 -3.09
N LYS A 260 -22.08 7.82 -3.93
CA LYS A 260 -22.41 8.28 -5.29
C LYS A 260 -21.15 8.55 -6.11
N ARG A 261 -20.20 7.60 -6.10
CA ARG A 261 -18.93 7.73 -6.77
C ARG A 261 -18.42 6.43 -7.35
N ALA A 262 -17.52 6.56 -8.30
CA ALA A 262 -16.62 5.52 -8.74
C ALA A 262 -15.17 5.91 -8.42
N LEU A 263 -14.36 4.92 -8.00
CA LEU A 263 -12.92 5.07 -7.82
C LEU A 263 -12.24 4.26 -8.92
N ALA A 264 -11.69 4.96 -9.91
CA ALA A 264 -10.89 4.33 -10.94
C ALA A 264 -9.46 4.11 -10.42
N MET A 265 -8.94 2.90 -10.60
CA MET A 265 -7.55 2.57 -10.36
C MET A 265 -6.94 1.97 -11.61
N VAL A 266 -5.80 2.50 -12.00
CA VAL A 266 -5.01 2.00 -13.12
C VAL A 266 -3.66 1.58 -12.61
N SER A 267 -3.19 0.39 -13.01
CA SER A 267 -1.88 -0.11 -12.59
C SER A 267 -1.09 -0.69 -13.76
N THR A 268 0.25 -0.67 -13.61
CA THR A 268 1.21 -1.32 -14.52
C THR A 268 2.34 -1.93 -13.71
N GLY A 269 3.01 -2.95 -14.25
CA GLY A 269 4.10 -3.65 -13.56
C GLY A 269 3.61 -4.63 -12.51
N ASN A 270 2.35 -5.04 -12.57
CA ASN A 270 1.76 -6.10 -11.78
C ASN A 270 1.10 -7.13 -12.69
N GLU A 271 1.12 -8.38 -12.30
CA GLU A 271 0.50 -9.49 -13.02
C GLU A 271 -0.68 -10.08 -12.26
N CYS A 272 -0.84 -9.68 -11.02
CA CYS A 272 -1.90 -10.11 -10.14
C CYS A 272 -2.59 -8.91 -9.49
N ALA A 273 -3.81 -9.15 -8.99
CA ALA A 273 -4.50 -8.25 -8.08
C ALA A 273 -5.08 -9.05 -6.93
N VAL A 274 -5.10 -8.47 -5.74
CA VAL A 274 -5.81 -9.04 -4.61
C VAL A 274 -7.04 -8.18 -4.33
N VAL A 275 -8.18 -8.82 -4.12
CA VAL A 275 -9.35 -8.16 -3.54
C VAL A 275 -9.62 -8.78 -2.18
N TRP A 276 -9.57 -7.94 -1.15
CA TRP A 276 -9.64 -8.40 0.22
C TRP A 276 -10.54 -7.51 1.10
N ASN A 277 -11.19 -8.18 2.05
CA ASN A 277 -11.85 -7.57 3.20
C ASN A 277 -11.89 -8.60 4.33
N PRO A 278 -11.63 -8.23 5.60
CA PRO A 278 -11.55 -9.17 6.72
C PRO A 278 -12.89 -9.85 7.06
N GLY A 279 -14.02 -9.25 6.64
CA GLY A 279 -15.34 -9.70 7.01
C GLY A 279 -15.65 -9.52 8.51
N PRO A 280 -16.85 -9.95 8.94
CA PRO A 280 -17.33 -9.75 10.31
C PRO A 280 -16.64 -10.64 11.36
N GLU A 281 -16.10 -11.79 10.93
CA GLU A 281 -15.55 -12.81 11.85
C GLU A 281 -14.09 -12.52 12.22
N THR A 282 -13.37 -11.74 11.42
CA THR A 282 -11.96 -11.43 11.66
C THR A 282 -11.83 -10.20 12.54
N LYS A 283 -11.27 -10.39 13.74
CA LYS A 283 -10.97 -9.28 14.66
C LYS A 283 -9.53 -8.82 14.49
N LEU A 284 -9.37 -7.59 14.06
CA LEU A 284 -8.08 -6.91 13.95
C LEU A 284 -7.99 -5.88 15.08
N ALA A 285 -6.88 -5.90 15.83
CA ALA A 285 -6.77 -5.16 17.10
C ALA A 285 -6.85 -3.63 16.95
N ASP A 286 -6.51 -3.13 15.77
CA ASP A 286 -6.48 -1.71 15.40
C ASP A 286 -7.77 -1.23 14.71
N LEU A 287 -8.73 -2.13 14.45
CA LEU A 287 -10.05 -1.79 13.93
C LEU A 287 -11.09 -1.77 15.05
N GLU A 288 -12.08 -0.90 14.91
CA GLU A 288 -13.27 -0.90 15.73
C GLU A 288 -14.32 -1.89 15.20
N ASP A 289 -15.26 -2.28 16.04
CA ASP A 289 -16.37 -3.14 15.60
C ASP A 289 -17.13 -2.44 14.45
N GLY A 290 -17.28 -3.16 13.33
CA GLY A 290 -17.94 -2.65 12.13
C GLY A 290 -17.07 -1.84 11.17
N ASP A 291 -15.78 -1.57 11.48
CA ASP A 291 -14.89 -0.88 10.55
C ASP A 291 -14.68 -1.65 9.24
N TRP A 292 -14.75 -2.99 9.26
CA TRP A 292 -14.68 -3.82 8.08
C TRP A 292 -15.74 -3.47 7.01
N ARG A 293 -16.86 -2.85 7.39
CA ARG A 293 -17.89 -2.38 6.45
C ARG A 293 -17.48 -1.11 5.70
N LYS A 294 -16.49 -0.39 6.20
CA LYS A 294 -16.12 0.94 5.73
C LYS A 294 -15.00 0.94 4.69
N PHE A 295 -14.46 -0.22 4.36
CA PHE A 295 -13.40 -0.32 3.36
C PHE A 295 -13.43 -1.60 2.54
N ILE A 296 -12.77 -1.56 1.41
CA ILE A 296 -12.33 -2.72 0.62
C ILE A 296 -10.88 -2.49 0.19
N CYS A 297 -10.15 -3.58 -0.03
CA CYS A 297 -8.84 -3.53 -0.62
C CYS A 297 -8.88 -4.06 -2.06
N VAL A 298 -8.30 -3.32 -2.99
CA VAL A 298 -8.02 -3.76 -4.36
C VAL A 298 -6.55 -3.46 -4.61
N GLU A 299 -5.74 -4.48 -4.67
CA GLU A 299 -4.30 -4.41 -4.47
C GLU A 299 -3.57 -4.86 -5.72
N PRO A 300 -2.90 -3.97 -6.46
CA PRO A 300 -2.02 -4.35 -7.56
C PRO A 300 -0.73 -4.94 -7.00
N VAL A 301 -0.41 -6.19 -7.40
CA VAL A 301 0.66 -6.96 -6.78
C VAL A 301 1.42 -7.83 -7.78
N THR A 302 2.69 -8.11 -7.46
CA THR A 302 3.50 -9.14 -8.10
C THR A 302 3.63 -10.30 -7.12
N ILE A 303 2.89 -11.39 -7.35
CA ILE A 303 2.86 -12.56 -6.44
C ILE A 303 2.55 -13.85 -7.19
N TRP A 304 2.75 -14.99 -6.49
CA TRP A 304 2.19 -16.27 -6.92
C TRP A 304 0.65 -16.15 -7.16
N PRO A 305 0.06 -16.80 -8.19
CA PRO A 305 0.62 -17.93 -8.96
C PRO A 305 1.51 -17.56 -10.13
N LYS A 306 1.71 -16.29 -10.44
CA LYS A 306 2.75 -15.88 -11.37
C LYS A 306 4.13 -16.03 -10.73
N ALA A 307 5.19 -15.94 -11.51
CA ALA A 307 6.55 -16.05 -10.99
C ALA A 307 6.90 -14.92 -10.02
N LEU A 308 7.82 -15.18 -9.10
CA LEU A 308 8.48 -14.12 -8.34
C LEU A 308 9.22 -13.20 -9.32
N GLU A 309 9.19 -11.90 -9.05
CA GLU A 309 10.00 -10.95 -9.81
C GLU A 309 11.47 -11.17 -9.52
N THR A 310 12.25 -11.50 -10.57
CA THR A 310 13.69 -11.69 -10.48
C THR A 310 14.39 -10.52 -11.15
N ILE A 311 15.19 -9.77 -10.40
CA ILE A 311 16.02 -8.69 -10.95
C ILE A 311 17.51 -8.95 -10.74
N LYS A 312 18.28 -8.78 -11.84
CA LYS A 312 19.73 -8.92 -11.85
C LYS A 312 20.42 -7.67 -11.31
N PRO A 313 21.71 -7.76 -10.98
CA PRO A 313 22.51 -6.59 -10.61
C PRO A 313 22.33 -5.43 -11.59
N GLY A 314 21.99 -4.25 -11.05
CA GLY A 314 21.76 -3.02 -11.79
C GLY A 314 20.38 -2.88 -12.43
N GLU A 315 19.59 -3.95 -12.54
CA GLU A 315 18.21 -3.91 -13.05
C GLU A 315 17.23 -3.35 -12.03
N LYS A 316 16.05 -2.95 -12.51
CA LYS A 316 14.95 -2.45 -11.69
C LYS A 316 13.62 -2.99 -12.17
N HIS A 317 12.66 -3.06 -11.23
CA HIS A 317 11.24 -3.27 -11.49
C HIS A 317 10.45 -2.03 -11.03
N GLU A 318 9.39 -1.68 -11.74
CA GLU A 318 8.53 -0.55 -11.42
C GLU A 318 7.06 -0.99 -11.37
N LEU A 319 6.42 -0.80 -10.22
CA LEU A 319 4.98 -0.94 -10.04
C LEU A 319 4.37 0.47 -9.95
N VAL A 320 3.45 0.79 -10.86
CA VAL A 320 2.82 2.13 -10.92
C VAL A 320 1.32 1.99 -10.70
N VAL A 321 0.76 2.90 -9.91
CA VAL A 321 -0.68 2.97 -9.61
C VAL A 321 -1.15 4.41 -9.70
N ALA A 322 -2.28 4.62 -10.38
CA ALA A 322 -2.98 5.89 -10.41
C ALA A 322 -4.42 5.70 -9.93
N ILE A 323 -4.87 6.54 -8.98
CA ILE A 323 -6.18 6.48 -8.35
C ILE A 323 -6.90 7.79 -8.59
N GLN A 324 -8.14 7.72 -9.11
CA GLN A 324 -9.00 8.87 -9.37
C GLN A 324 -10.40 8.63 -8.82
N SER A 325 -11.01 9.66 -8.26
CA SER A 325 -12.42 9.66 -7.86
C SER A 325 -13.24 10.44 -8.89
N SER A 326 -14.34 9.85 -9.34
CA SER A 326 -15.33 10.51 -10.20
C SER A 326 -16.73 10.41 -9.58
N SER A 327 -17.67 11.28 -9.98
CA SER A 327 -19.08 11.08 -9.67
C SER A 327 -19.63 9.91 -10.46
N GLU A 328 -20.58 9.17 -9.91
CA GLU A 328 -21.20 7.99 -10.55
C GLU A 328 -21.82 8.32 -11.94
N GLU A 329 -22.29 9.56 -12.12
CA GLU A 329 -22.85 10.03 -13.39
C GLU A 329 -21.81 10.13 -14.52
N ALA A 330 -20.53 10.27 -14.22
CA ALA A 330 -19.47 10.42 -15.22
C ALA A 330 -19.00 9.10 -15.86
N GLU A 331 -19.37 7.94 -15.29
CA GLU A 331 -18.97 6.61 -15.81
C GLU A 331 -20.09 5.86 -16.55
N LEU A 332 -21.31 6.40 -16.56
CA LEU A 332 -22.45 5.81 -17.28
C LEU A 332 -22.66 6.44 -18.68
N GLY A 333 -21.83 7.37 -19.09
CA GLY A 333 -21.78 7.99 -20.41
C GLY A 333 -20.52 7.62 -21.16
#